data_02e2b001cd2be67500cc76c5415bb975
#
_entry.id   02e2b001cd2be67500cc76c5415bb975
#
_cell.length_a   1.000
_cell.length_b   1.000
_cell.length_c   1.000
_cell.angle_alpha   90.00
_cell.angle_beta   90.00
_cell.angle_gamma   90.00
#
_symmetry.space_group_name_H-M   'P 1'
#
loop_
_entity.id
_entity.type
_entity.pdbx_description
1 polymer ?
#
loop_
_entity_poly.entity_id
_entity_poly.type
_entity_poly.pdbx_seq_one_letter_code
_entity_poly.pdbx_strand_id
1 'polypeptide(L)'
;MTVKNPGPVPPRRTSVRNQSIECCRVLAAAMVVFIHCLLPGSLGSVMDCLARFAVPFFFAVSGYFAYGTDENGIRRRIGNIVKLNIYSTGFYVFWGIFKRKFIFREGCRQWLLAGLTQNSLARWFLVNENPYGEHLWYLTAVLVCYFALYIYVRWQGGQKDYGPFYIASFVLYTTHLVMSSFMTAIAWGVPFELYRNGLLFGIPMFGLGIFLREYRDRILETYRLSRGKLAAMIFAGAALSLLQWRGTGGVEMPVGTLFEVIALMLLLSSVPRVFREESCLSAMTSRFGELSLVIYVVHPCLMEAYELYLMNRMAALGMTAEAYLRPFVIIMLSIAAGVVWIAVKTLAGKTLAGSR
;
A
#
# COMPACT_ATOMS: atom_id res chain seq x y z
N MET A 1 48.62 -5.57 31.34
CA MET A 1 47.52 -5.21 30.39
C MET A 1 46.35 -6.16 30.63
N THR A 2 45.37 -5.74 31.41
CA THR A 2 44.17 -6.50 31.72
C THR A 2 43.16 -6.33 30.60
N VAL A 3 42.88 -7.38 29.85
CA VAL A 3 41.84 -7.44 28.82
C VAL A 3 40.50 -7.33 29.54
N LYS A 4 39.82 -6.17 29.38
CA LYS A 4 38.43 -5.97 29.83
C LYS A 4 37.50 -6.86 28.98
N ASN A 5 36.89 -7.84 29.65
CA ASN A 5 35.83 -8.64 29.07
C ASN A 5 34.68 -7.73 28.60
N PRO A 6 34.24 -7.79 27.34
CA PRO A 6 33.08 -7.01 26.90
C PRO A 6 31.85 -7.52 27.65
N GLY A 7 31.20 -6.65 28.39
CA GLY A 7 29.99 -6.97 29.15
C GLY A 7 28.89 -7.53 28.23
N PRO A 8 27.86 -8.21 28.81
CA PRO A 8 26.82 -8.90 28.06
C PRO A 8 26.13 -7.95 27.11
N VAL A 9 26.10 -8.33 25.83
CA VAL A 9 25.34 -7.62 24.78
C VAL A 9 23.88 -7.52 25.24
N PRO A 10 23.31 -6.31 25.36
CA PRO A 10 21.93 -6.19 25.80
C PRO A 10 21.01 -6.97 24.82
N PRO A 11 19.98 -7.67 25.34
CA PRO A 11 19.10 -8.47 24.50
C PRO A 11 18.50 -7.56 23.41
N ARG A 12 18.59 -8.03 22.16
CA ARG A 12 17.96 -7.38 21.00
C ARG A 12 16.53 -7.04 21.40
N ARG A 13 16.24 -5.76 21.62
CA ARG A 13 14.85 -5.31 21.83
C ARG A 13 14.04 -5.80 20.65
N THR A 14 13.20 -6.80 20.86
CA THR A 14 12.17 -7.17 19.91
C THR A 14 11.38 -5.89 19.64
N SER A 15 11.46 -5.39 18.42
CA SER A 15 10.74 -4.18 18.05
C SER A 15 9.26 -4.46 18.28
N VAL A 16 8.69 -3.86 19.33
CA VAL A 16 7.25 -3.94 19.58
C VAL A 16 6.56 -3.45 18.31
N ARG A 17 5.88 -4.36 17.61
CA ARG A 17 5.12 -4.00 16.41
C ARG A 17 4.12 -2.92 16.78
N ASN A 18 4.06 -1.86 15.98
CA ASN A 18 3.09 -0.80 16.19
C ASN A 18 1.70 -1.30 15.75
N GLN A 19 0.88 -1.71 16.72
CA GLN A 19 -0.45 -2.28 16.49
C GLN A 19 -1.37 -1.28 15.76
N SER A 20 -1.27 0.02 16.07
CA SER A 20 -2.06 1.06 15.41
C SER A 20 -1.80 1.12 13.92
N ILE A 21 -0.53 1.08 13.52
CA ILE A 21 -0.15 1.05 12.09
C ILE A 21 -0.66 -0.23 11.44
N GLU A 22 -0.51 -1.39 12.10
CA GLU A 22 -0.98 -2.65 11.54
C GLU A 22 -2.52 -2.69 11.37
N CYS A 23 -3.29 -2.16 12.33
CA CYS A 23 -4.74 -2.01 12.19
C CYS A 23 -5.11 -1.09 11.03
N CYS A 24 -4.43 0.07 10.94
CA CYS A 24 -4.70 1.02 9.87
C CYS A 24 -4.34 0.46 8.48
N ARG A 25 -3.35 -0.44 8.36
CA ARG A 25 -3.02 -1.13 7.10
C ARG A 25 -4.18 -2.00 6.60
N VAL A 26 -4.89 -2.68 7.50
CA VAL A 26 -6.08 -3.48 7.12
C VAL A 26 -7.20 -2.55 6.66
N LEU A 27 -7.44 -1.45 7.41
CA LEU A 27 -8.41 -0.44 7.00
C LEU A 27 -8.06 0.17 5.64
N ALA A 28 -6.80 0.57 5.43
CA ALA A 28 -6.34 1.12 4.15
C ALA A 28 -6.50 0.11 3.00
N ALA A 29 -6.24 -1.19 3.24
CA ALA A 29 -6.49 -2.22 2.24
C ALA A 29 -7.98 -2.36 1.88
N ALA A 30 -8.87 -2.24 2.87
CA ALA A 30 -10.32 -2.19 2.64
C ALA A 30 -10.72 -0.92 1.87
N MET A 31 -10.10 0.24 2.15
CA MET A 31 -10.34 1.48 1.41
C MET A 31 -9.91 1.37 -0.06
N VAL A 32 -8.84 0.63 -0.37
CA VAL A 32 -8.46 0.35 -1.77
C VAL A 32 -9.57 -0.38 -2.54
N VAL A 33 -10.34 -1.24 -1.88
CA VAL A 33 -11.49 -1.90 -2.53
C VAL A 33 -12.53 -0.87 -3.00
N PHE A 34 -12.79 0.20 -2.22
CA PHE A 34 -13.71 1.27 -2.63
C PHE A 34 -13.22 2.08 -3.83
N ILE A 35 -11.90 2.17 -4.08
CA ILE A 35 -11.35 2.79 -5.30
C ILE A 35 -11.71 1.96 -6.55
N HIS A 36 -11.69 0.64 -6.42
CA HIS A 36 -11.94 -0.28 -7.54
C HIS A 36 -13.40 -0.71 -7.66
N CYS A 37 -14.16 -0.65 -6.57
CA CYS A 37 -15.57 -1.04 -6.49
C CYS A 37 -16.38 0.12 -5.89
N LEU A 38 -16.75 1.08 -6.75
CA LEU A 38 -17.39 2.33 -6.34
C LEU A 38 -18.82 2.10 -5.85
N LEU A 39 -19.21 2.84 -4.82
CA LEU A 39 -20.61 2.99 -4.44
C LEU A 39 -21.37 3.83 -5.49
N PRO A 40 -22.69 3.68 -5.61
CA PRO A 40 -23.47 4.48 -6.54
C PRO A 40 -23.51 5.97 -6.20
N GLY A 41 -23.57 6.80 -7.24
CA GLY A 41 -23.86 8.24 -7.16
C GLY A 41 -22.78 9.05 -6.42
N SER A 42 -23.19 10.15 -5.81
CA SER A 42 -22.30 11.07 -5.10
C SER A 42 -21.57 10.44 -3.90
N LEU A 43 -22.18 9.43 -3.27
CA LEU A 43 -21.54 8.69 -2.18
C LEU A 43 -20.29 7.95 -2.70
N GLY A 44 -20.35 7.37 -3.90
CA GLY A 44 -19.19 6.73 -4.55
C GLY A 44 -18.06 7.70 -4.77
N SER A 45 -18.34 8.89 -5.30
CA SER A 45 -17.33 9.93 -5.52
C SER A 45 -16.68 10.39 -4.22
N VAL A 46 -17.46 10.54 -3.14
CA VAL A 46 -16.94 10.90 -1.81
C VAL A 46 -16.06 9.79 -1.27
N MET A 47 -16.50 8.54 -1.35
CA MET A 47 -15.74 7.39 -0.86
C MET A 47 -14.45 7.17 -1.67
N ASP A 48 -14.48 7.34 -3.00
CA ASP A 48 -13.28 7.28 -3.83
C ASP A 48 -12.26 8.34 -3.39
N CYS A 49 -12.69 9.60 -3.27
CA CYS A 49 -11.82 10.67 -2.77
C CYS A 49 -11.21 10.35 -1.41
N LEU A 50 -12.04 9.95 -0.44
CA LEU A 50 -11.58 9.61 0.91
C LEU A 50 -10.68 8.37 0.94
N ALA A 51 -10.84 7.43 0.01
CA ALA A 51 -10.02 6.23 -0.07
C ALA A 51 -8.62 6.50 -0.64
N ARG A 52 -8.41 7.64 -1.33
CA ARG A 52 -7.13 7.97 -1.96
C ARG A 52 -5.94 8.11 -1.01
N PHE A 53 -6.16 8.26 0.30
CA PHE A 53 -5.06 8.24 1.28
C PHE A 53 -4.38 6.86 1.39
N ALA A 54 -5.05 5.77 1.03
CA ALA A 54 -4.63 4.41 1.33
C ALA A 54 -3.28 4.04 0.67
N VAL A 55 -3.11 4.34 -0.61
CA VAL A 55 -1.89 4.01 -1.34
C VAL A 55 -0.70 4.86 -0.89
N PRO A 56 -0.79 6.21 -0.77
CA PRO A 56 0.25 7.04 -0.15
C PRO A 56 0.63 6.57 1.26
N PHE A 57 -0.35 6.18 2.07
CA PHE A 57 -0.12 5.64 3.41
C PHE A 57 0.72 4.35 3.38
N PHE A 58 0.47 3.42 2.45
CA PHE A 58 1.28 2.21 2.32
C PHE A 58 2.73 2.50 1.95
N PHE A 59 2.99 3.47 1.07
CA PHE A 59 4.35 3.92 0.78
C PHE A 59 5.01 4.57 1.99
N ALA A 60 4.29 5.45 2.70
CA ALA A 60 4.79 6.09 3.92
C ALA A 60 5.10 5.06 5.02
N VAL A 61 4.25 4.06 5.25
CA VAL A 61 4.52 2.95 6.18
C VAL A 61 5.77 2.18 5.77
N SER A 62 5.94 1.90 4.47
CA SER A 62 7.11 1.19 3.96
C SER A 62 8.39 1.98 4.22
N GLY A 63 8.40 3.29 3.98
CA GLY A 63 9.51 4.19 4.28
C GLY A 63 9.78 4.33 5.79
N TYR A 64 8.73 4.48 6.59
CA TYR A 64 8.83 4.57 8.05
C TYR A 64 9.59 3.38 8.66
N PHE A 65 9.29 2.17 8.20
CA PHE A 65 10.00 0.96 8.65
C PHE A 65 11.33 0.71 7.92
N ALA A 66 11.63 1.45 6.86
CA ALA A 66 12.91 1.38 6.16
C ALA A 66 13.99 2.27 6.79
N TYR A 67 13.61 3.29 7.56
CA TYR A 67 14.55 4.19 8.25
C TYR A 67 15.59 3.42 9.08
N GLY A 68 16.87 3.76 8.92
CA GLY A 68 17.97 3.16 9.68
C GLY A 68 18.25 1.69 9.35
N THR A 69 17.60 1.12 8.34
CA THR A 69 17.88 -0.24 7.87
C THR A 69 19.22 -0.26 7.12
N ASP A 70 20.08 -1.21 7.45
CA ASP A 70 21.36 -1.43 6.77
C ASP A 70 21.19 -2.00 5.35
N GLU A 71 22.27 -1.97 4.58
CA GLU A 71 22.28 -2.45 3.17
C GLU A 71 21.74 -3.89 3.06
N ASN A 72 22.16 -4.80 3.94
CA ASN A 72 21.72 -6.18 3.93
C ASN A 72 20.22 -6.33 4.25
N GLY A 73 19.70 -5.50 5.16
CA GLY A 73 18.29 -5.44 5.47
C GLY A 73 17.46 -4.98 4.30
N ILE A 74 17.94 -3.93 3.57
CA ILE A 74 17.27 -3.42 2.36
C ILE A 74 17.29 -4.50 1.26
N ARG A 75 18.42 -5.17 1.01
CA ARG A 75 18.52 -6.28 0.03
C ARG A 75 17.54 -7.40 0.34
N ARG A 76 17.40 -7.80 1.61
CA ARG A 76 16.40 -8.80 2.01
C ARG A 76 14.97 -8.36 1.72
N ARG A 77 14.63 -7.08 1.95
CA ARG A 77 13.32 -6.53 1.63
C ARG A 77 13.06 -6.52 0.12
N ILE A 78 14.04 -6.08 -0.67
CA ILE A 78 13.99 -6.16 -2.14
C ILE A 78 13.70 -7.60 -2.59
N GLY A 79 14.45 -8.58 -2.08
CA GLY A 79 14.23 -9.99 -2.43
C GLY A 79 12.84 -10.51 -2.07
N ASN A 80 12.28 -10.07 -0.93
CA ASN A 80 10.92 -10.43 -0.53
C ASN A 80 9.86 -9.79 -1.43
N ILE A 81 10.05 -8.52 -1.83
CA ILE A 81 9.13 -7.82 -2.73
C ILE A 81 9.19 -8.41 -4.14
N VAL A 82 10.38 -8.77 -4.62
CA VAL A 82 10.54 -9.48 -5.92
C VAL A 82 9.77 -10.80 -5.90
N LYS A 83 9.94 -11.62 -4.85
CA LYS A 83 9.18 -12.87 -4.70
C LYS A 83 7.68 -12.61 -4.70
N LEU A 84 7.23 -11.59 -3.97
CA LEU A 84 5.81 -11.22 -3.91
C LEU A 84 5.28 -10.80 -5.29
N ASN A 85 6.04 -9.97 -6.05
CA ASN A 85 5.68 -9.61 -7.43
C ASN A 85 5.54 -10.85 -8.32
N ILE A 86 6.50 -11.77 -8.26
CA ILE A 86 6.48 -13.02 -9.05
C ILE A 86 5.25 -13.86 -8.70
N TYR A 87 4.98 -14.09 -7.40
CA TYR A 87 3.84 -14.89 -6.99
C TYR A 87 2.50 -14.25 -7.31
N SER A 88 2.37 -12.93 -7.09
CA SER A 88 1.13 -12.21 -7.41
C SER A 88 0.89 -12.15 -8.92
N THR A 89 1.92 -11.87 -9.73
CA THR A 89 1.80 -11.91 -11.20
C THR A 89 1.47 -13.32 -11.69
N GLY A 90 2.14 -14.35 -11.16
CA GLY A 90 1.84 -15.75 -11.47
C GLY A 90 0.40 -16.15 -11.12
N PHE A 91 -0.12 -15.67 -9.99
CA PHE A 91 -1.52 -15.87 -9.60
C PHE A 91 -2.48 -15.25 -10.64
N TYR A 92 -2.21 -14.02 -11.10
CA TYR A 92 -3.05 -13.36 -12.12
C TYR A 92 -2.89 -13.95 -13.52
N VAL A 93 -1.72 -14.45 -13.87
CA VAL A 93 -1.55 -15.26 -15.10
C VAL A 93 -2.39 -16.53 -15.02
N PHE A 94 -2.32 -17.27 -13.93
CA PHE A 94 -3.15 -18.46 -13.70
C PHE A 94 -4.65 -18.14 -13.75
N TRP A 95 -5.10 -17.11 -13.03
CA TRP A 95 -6.49 -16.65 -13.04
C TRP A 95 -6.96 -16.25 -14.44
N GLY A 96 -6.14 -15.51 -15.19
CA GLY A 96 -6.43 -15.11 -16.57
C GLY A 96 -6.56 -16.30 -17.52
N ILE A 97 -5.67 -17.31 -17.39
CA ILE A 97 -5.78 -18.57 -18.16
C ILE A 97 -7.04 -19.31 -17.78
N PHE A 98 -7.33 -19.46 -16.49
CA PHE A 98 -8.52 -20.13 -16.00
C PHE A 98 -9.80 -19.50 -16.55
N LYS A 99 -9.95 -18.18 -16.47
CA LYS A 99 -11.13 -17.49 -17.02
C LYS A 99 -11.30 -17.73 -18.51
N ARG A 100 -10.23 -17.52 -19.30
CA ARG A 100 -10.30 -17.67 -20.76
C ARG A 100 -10.62 -19.08 -21.17
N LYS A 101 -9.97 -20.07 -20.58
CA LYS A 101 -10.14 -21.47 -20.97
C LYS A 101 -11.46 -22.05 -20.52
N PHE A 102 -11.87 -21.83 -19.26
CA PHE A 102 -12.98 -22.54 -18.64
C PHE A 102 -14.28 -21.73 -18.59
N ILE A 103 -14.23 -20.40 -18.58
CA ILE A 103 -15.41 -19.55 -18.50
C ILE A 103 -15.77 -19.02 -19.88
N PHE A 104 -14.84 -18.34 -20.56
CA PHE A 104 -15.08 -17.72 -21.85
C PHE A 104 -14.87 -18.67 -23.04
N ARG A 105 -14.21 -19.82 -22.82
CA ARG A 105 -13.85 -20.81 -23.86
C ARG A 105 -13.02 -20.21 -25.00
N GLU A 106 -12.10 -19.29 -24.65
CA GLU A 106 -11.20 -18.58 -25.54
C GLU A 106 -9.78 -19.12 -25.50
N GLY A 107 -8.99 -18.84 -26.54
CA GLY A 107 -7.55 -19.12 -26.56
C GLY A 107 -6.78 -18.15 -25.66
N CYS A 108 -5.90 -18.67 -24.78
CA CYS A 108 -5.09 -17.83 -23.88
C CYS A 108 -3.75 -17.36 -24.48
N ARG A 109 -3.31 -17.95 -25.62
CA ARG A 109 -1.96 -17.72 -26.18
C ARG A 109 -1.72 -16.26 -26.55
N GLN A 110 -2.65 -15.63 -27.29
CA GLN A 110 -2.51 -14.24 -27.71
C GLN A 110 -2.43 -13.28 -26.52
N TRP A 111 -3.28 -13.47 -25.53
CA TRP A 111 -3.28 -12.68 -24.30
C TRP A 111 -1.96 -12.84 -23.53
N LEU A 112 -1.43 -14.05 -23.38
CA LEU A 112 -0.14 -14.29 -22.74
C LEU A 112 0.99 -13.58 -23.49
N LEU A 113 1.05 -13.72 -24.82
CA LEU A 113 2.09 -13.10 -25.64
C LEU A 113 1.98 -11.58 -25.66
N ALA A 114 0.77 -11.00 -25.60
CA ALA A 114 0.57 -9.57 -25.53
C ALA A 114 1.23 -8.94 -24.29
N GLY A 115 1.17 -9.64 -23.13
CA GLY A 115 1.86 -9.20 -21.91
C GLY A 115 3.38 -9.31 -21.95
N LEU A 116 3.94 -10.06 -22.91
CA LEU A 116 5.38 -10.26 -23.06
C LEU A 116 5.98 -9.43 -24.22
N THR A 117 5.19 -8.57 -24.86
CA THR A 117 5.72 -7.66 -25.89
C THR A 117 6.73 -6.67 -25.30
N GLN A 118 7.65 -6.20 -26.11
CA GLN A 118 8.65 -5.21 -25.70
C GLN A 118 7.98 -3.96 -25.07
N ASN A 119 6.88 -3.49 -25.65
CA ASN A 119 6.12 -2.35 -25.14
C ASN A 119 5.52 -2.64 -23.76
N SER A 120 4.87 -3.81 -23.58
CA SER A 120 4.27 -4.20 -22.28
C SER A 120 5.35 -4.34 -21.19
N LEU A 121 6.48 -4.93 -21.51
CA LEU A 121 7.61 -5.05 -20.58
C LEU A 121 8.21 -3.67 -20.25
N ALA A 122 8.38 -2.80 -21.25
CA ALA A 122 8.87 -1.44 -21.03
C ALA A 122 7.92 -0.65 -20.09
N ARG A 123 6.60 -0.70 -20.33
CA ARG A 123 5.61 -0.08 -19.45
C ARG A 123 5.65 -0.67 -18.03
N TRP A 124 5.80 -1.97 -17.88
CA TRP A 124 5.92 -2.61 -16.58
C TRP A 124 7.13 -2.09 -15.78
N PHE A 125 8.29 -1.98 -16.40
CA PHE A 125 9.51 -1.55 -15.71
C PHE A 125 9.60 -0.02 -15.54
N LEU A 126 9.16 0.78 -16.53
CA LEU A 126 9.31 2.23 -16.51
C LEU A 126 8.18 2.93 -15.75
N VAL A 127 6.94 2.51 -15.98
CA VAL A 127 5.77 3.15 -15.37
C VAL A 127 5.02 2.22 -14.40
N ASN A 128 5.58 1.05 -14.15
CA ASN A 128 5.12 0.04 -13.18
C ASN A 128 3.78 -0.64 -13.54
N GLU A 129 3.33 -0.56 -14.78
CA GLU A 129 2.12 -1.24 -15.23
C GLU A 129 2.35 -2.73 -15.44
N ASN A 130 1.80 -3.55 -14.52
CA ASN A 130 1.84 -5.00 -14.67
C ASN A 130 0.83 -5.44 -15.74
N PRO A 131 1.26 -6.16 -16.81
CA PRO A 131 0.38 -6.51 -17.94
C PRO A 131 -0.70 -7.54 -17.60
N TYR A 132 -0.60 -8.22 -16.47
CA TYR A 132 -1.53 -9.27 -16.05
C TYR A 132 -2.42 -8.88 -14.87
N GLY A 133 -2.13 -7.76 -14.21
CA GLY A 133 -2.91 -7.24 -13.10
C GLY A 133 -2.58 -5.79 -12.82
N GLU A 134 -3.40 -4.88 -13.30
CA GLU A 134 -3.16 -3.43 -13.22
C GLU A 134 -2.88 -2.96 -11.79
N HIS A 135 -3.67 -3.43 -10.81
CA HIS A 135 -3.49 -3.06 -9.41
C HIS A 135 -2.11 -3.45 -8.82
N LEU A 136 -1.39 -4.43 -9.43
CA LEU A 136 -0.06 -4.85 -8.99
C LEU A 136 1.03 -3.78 -9.23
N TRP A 137 0.68 -2.65 -9.87
CA TRP A 137 1.60 -1.53 -10.07
C TRP A 137 2.29 -1.08 -8.76
N TYR A 138 1.55 -1.09 -7.65
CA TYR A 138 2.09 -0.72 -6.34
C TYR A 138 3.26 -1.61 -5.89
N LEU A 139 3.21 -2.92 -6.15
CA LEU A 139 4.31 -3.83 -5.77
C LEU A 139 5.58 -3.52 -6.56
N THR A 140 5.45 -3.20 -7.84
CA THR A 140 6.59 -2.78 -8.67
C THR A 140 7.08 -1.40 -8.23
N ALA A 141 6.17 -0.48 -7.94
CA ALA A 141 6.50 0.87 -7.47
C ALA A 141 7.24 0.86 -6.12
N VAL A 142 6.81 0.03 -5.15
CA VAL A 142 7.52 -0.09 -3.87
C VAL A 142 8.90 -0.74 -4.04
N LEU A 143 9.05 -1.62 -5.02
CA LEU A 143 10.36 -2.17 -5.39
C LEU A 143 11.31 -1.06 -5.87
N VAL A 144 10.82 -0.13 -6.72
CA VAL A 144 11.57 1.07 -7.17
C VAL A 144 12.00 1.91 -5.95
N CYS A 145 11.12 2.13 -4.97
CA CYS A 145 11.45 2.88 -3.76
C CYS A 145 12.60 2.22 -2.96
N TYR A 146 12.56 0.90 -2.78
CA TYR A 146 13.63 0.19 -2.08
C TYR A 146 14.94 0.13 -2.89
N PHE A 147 14.89 0.07 -4.21
CA PHE A 147 16.08 0.19 -5.05
C PHE A 147 16.69 1.59 -4.96
N ALA A 148 15.89 2.65 -5.00
CA ALA A 148 16.36 4.02 -4.80
C ALA A 148 17.03 4.17 -3.43
N LEU A 149 16.41 3.67 -2.36
CA LEU A 149 17.00 3.67 -1.03
C LEU A 149 18.29 2.85 -0.96
N TYR A 150 18.33 1.67 -1.61
CA TYR A 150 19.51 0.82 -1.67
C TYR A 150 20.72 1.54 -2.31
N ILE A 151 20.49 2.14 -3.48
CA ILE A 151 21.51 2.92 -4.19
C ILE A 151 21.99 4.07 -3.32
N TYR A 152 21.04 4.79 -2.69
CA TYR A 152 21.32 5.93 -1.82
C TYR A 152 22.19 5.54 -0.62
N VAL A 153 21.80 4.51 0.15
CA VAL A 153 22.55 4.05 1.34
C VAL A 153 23.94 3.54 0.97
N ARG A 154 24.05 2.85 -0.17
CA ARG A 154 25.34 2.38 -0.69
C ARG A 154 26.25 3.53 -1.10
N TRP A 155 25.70 4.54 -1.77
CA TRP A 155 26.44 5.75 -2.16
C TRP A 155 26.98 6.52 -0.95
N GLN A 156 26.24 6.56 0.16
CA GLN A 156 26.66 7.24 1.39
C GLN A 156 27.80 6.55 2.16
N GLY A 157 28.15 5.31 1.83
CA GLY A 157 29.27 4.61 2.47
C GLY A 157 29.15 4.43 3.98
N GLY A 158 27.91 4.34 4.51
CA GLY A 158 27.64 4.13 5.94
C GLY A 158 27.27 5.39 6.73
N GLN A 159 27.31 6.58 6.12
CA GLN A 159 26.72 7.78 6.71
C GLN A 159 25.20 7.64 6.76
N LYS A 160 24.57 8.21 7.80
CA LYS A 160 23.10 8.13 7.97
C LYS A 160 22.45 9.50 7.77
N ASP A 161 22.88 10.22 6.73
CA ASP A 161 22.26 11.48 6.36
C ASP A 161 21.20 11.24 5.27
N TYR A 162 19.93 11.48 5.59
CA TYR A 162 18.83 11.36 4.63
C TYR A 162 18.42 12.69 4.00
N GLY A 163 19.12 13.82 4.32
CA GLY A 163 18.80 15.15 3.80
C GLY A 163 18.65 15.21 2.28
N PRO A 164 19.65 14.77 1.48
CA PRO A 164 19.54 14.73 0.02
C PRO A 164 18.37 13.87 -0.49
N PHE A 165 18.07 12.74 0.18
CA PHE A 165 16.92 11.91 -0.17
C PHE A 165 15.58 12.63 0.05
N TYR A 166 15.47 13.45 1.11
CA TYR A 166 14.29 14.27 1.37
C TYR A 166 14.11 15.37 0.33
N ILE A 167 15.20 16.04 -0.06
CA ILE A 167 15.15 17.06 -1.11
C ILE A 167 14.71 16.45 -2.43
N ALA A 168 15.28 15.30 -2.82
CA ALA A 168 14.87 14.58 -4.03
C ALA A 168 13.39 14.17 -3.95
N SER A 169 12.94 13.62 -2.82
CA SER A 169 11.54 13.25 -2.60
C SER A 169 10.61 14.45 -2.72
N PHE A 170 10.98 15.61 -2.19
CA PHE A 170 10.20 16.84 -2.29
C PHE A 170 10.09 17.35 -3.73
N VAL A 171 11.21 17.35 -4.48
CA VAL A 171 11.21 17.74 -5.90
C VAL A 171 10.31 16.81 -6.72
N LEU A 172 10.42 15.49 -6.52
CA LEU A 172 9.57 14.51 -7.20
C LEU A 172 8.09 14.68 -6.84
N TYR A 173 7.79 14.98 -5.55
CA TYR A 173 6.43 15.28 -5.11
C TYR A 173 5.86 16.53 -5.80
N THR A 174 6.64 17.60 -5.88
CA THR A 174 6.23 18.83 -6.57
C THR A 174 5.95 18.56 -8.05
N THR A 175 6.81 17.77 -8.71
CA THR A 175 6.59 17.33 -10.09
C THR A 175 5.28 16.53 -10.21
N HIS A 176 5.03 15.57 -9.29
CA HIS A 176 3.79 14.83 -9.24
C HIS A 176 2.56 15.76 -9.11
N LEU A 177 2.61 16.74 -8.20
CA LEU A 177 1.51 17.70 -8.02
C LEU A 177 1.25 18.54 -9.28
N VAL A 178 2.31 18.99 -9.95
CA VAL A 178 2.18 19.73 -11.21
C VAL A 178 1.50 18.86 -12.26
N MET A 179 1.96 17.62 -12.44
CA MET A 179 1.40 16.72 -13.46
C MET A 179 -0.02 16.24 -13.13
N SER A 180 -0.29 15.89 -11.89
CA SER A 180 -1.57 15.27 -11.50
C SER A 180 -2.66 16.30 -11.21
N SER A 181 -2.34 17.41 -10.56
CA SER A 181 -3.34 18.38 -10.10
C SER A 181 -3.39 19.62 -10.97
N PHE A 182 -2.26 20.26 -11.22
CA PHE A 182 -2.24 21.51 -11.99
C PHE A 182 -2.58 21.29 -13.47
N MET A 183 -1.95 20.31 -14.12
CA MET A 183 -2.24 20.00 -15.53
C MET A 183 -3.68 19.54 -15.73
N THR A 184 -4.24 18.77 -14.78
CA THR A 184 -5.66 18.39 -14.79
C THR A 184 -6.57 19.62 -14.66
N ALA A 185 -6.22 20.56 -13.77
CA ALA A 185 -7.02 21.77 -13.56
C ALA A 185 -7.07 22.69 -14.80
N ILE A 186 -6.03 22.71 -15.62
CA ILE A 186 -6.00 23.48 -16.89
C ILE A 186 -6.42 22.64 -18.11
N ALA A 187 -7.05 21.48 -17.89
CA ALA A 187 -7.50 20.55 -18.93
C ALA A 187 -6.38 20.05 -19.89
N TRP A 188 -5.14 20.12 -19.44
CA TRP A 188 -4.01 19.50 -20.16
C TRP A 188 -3.85 18.06 -19.70
N GLY A 189 -4.45 17.11 -20.44
CA GLY A 189 -4.47 15.70 -20.12
C GLY A 189 -3.07 15.07 -20.14
N VAL A 190 -2.50 14.87 -18.97
CA VAL A 190 -1.29 14.03 -18.79
C VAL A 190 -1.73 12.60 -18.48
N PRO A 191 -1.27 11.59 -19.24
CA PRO A 191 -1.58 10.19 -18.93
C PRO A 191 -1.19 9.86 -17.48
N PHE A 192 -2.11 9.28 -16.72
CA PHE A 192 -1.92 9.06 -15.28
C PHE A 192 -0.74 8.12 -14.98
N GLU A 193 -0.38 7.24 -15.89
CA GLU A 193 0.75 6.33 -15.76
C GLU A 193 2.10 7.07 -15.63
N LEU A 194 2.19 8.27 -16.20
CA LEU A 194 3.41 9.08 -16.13
C LEU A 194 3.66 9.65 -14.74
N TYR A 195 2.64 9.82 -13.91
CA TYR A 195 2.79 10.33 -12.54
C TYR A 195 2.36 9.33 -11.45
N ARG A 196 1.56 8.28 -11.79
CA ARG A 196 1.20 7.18 -10.89
C ARG A 196 2.21 6.03 -10.99
N ASN A 197 3.44 6.25 -10.55
CA ASN A 197 4.51 5.26 -10.61
C ASN A 197 5.44 5.35 -9.40
N GLY A 198 6.42 4.45 -9.33
CA GLY A 198 7.37 4.40 -8.21
C GLY A 198 8.23 5.64 -8.07
N LEU A 199 8.54 6.33 -9.18
CA LEU A 199 9.41 7.50 -9.16
C LEU A 199 8.66 8.72 -8.63
N LEU A 200 7.56 9.13 -9.28
CA LEU A 200 6.87 10.39 -9.00
C LEU A 200 5.83 10.28 -7.88
N PHE A 201 5.31 9.10 -7.62
CA PHE A 201 4.34 8.86 -6.54
C PHE A 201 4.97 8.10 -5.36
N GLY A 202 5.67 7.00 -5.65
CA GLY A 202 6.19 6.09 -4.63
C GLY A 202 7.31 6.70 -3.80
N ILE A 203 8.40 7.18 -4.42
CA ILE A 203 9.58 7.73 -3.74
C ILE A 203 9.21 8.92 -2.84
N PRO A 204 8.38 9.90 -3.26
CA PRO A 204 7.94 10.98 -2.37
C PRO A 204 7.28 10.51 -1.09
N MET A 205 6.31 9.62 -1.19
CA MET A 205 5.56 9.12 -0.03
C MET A 205 6.40 8.18 0.84
N PHE A 206 7.27 7.40 0.23
CA PHE A 206 8.27 6.57 0.92
C PHE A 206 9.28 7.44 1.67
N GLY A 207 9.82 8.49 1.03
CA GLY A 207 10.71 9.48 1.66
C GLY A 207 10.03 10.23 2.80
N LEU A 208 8.76 10.60 2.64
CA LEU A 208 7.94 11.16 3.72
C LEU A 208 7.88 10.19 4.92
N GLY A 209 7.72 8.89 4.69
CA GLY A 209 7.73 7.90 5.75
C GLY A 209 9.05 7.84 6.51
N ILE A 210 10.19 7.88 5.80
CA ILE A 210 11.53 7.94 6.40
C ILE A 210 11.66 9.23 7.24
N PHE A 211 11.29 10.38 6.68
CA PHE A 211 11.32 11.69 7.36
C PHE A 211 10.49 11.69 8.63
N LEU A 212 9.25 11.19 8.57
CA LEU A 212 8.38 11.12 9.74
C LEU A 212 8.93 10.18 10.81
N ARG A 213 9.68 9.12 10.44
CA ARG A 213 10.32 8.24 11.41
C ARG A 213 11.46 8.93 12.12
N GLU A 214 12.28 9.71 11.38
CA GLU A 214 13.44 10.43 11.91
C GLU A 214 13.03 11.59 12.80
N TYR A 215 12.09 12.43 12.34
CA TYR A 215 11.77 13.69 13.00
C TYR A 215 10.48 13.67 13.84
N ARG A 216 9.84 12.51 14.00
CA ARG A 216 8.55 12.35 14.69
C ARG A 216 8.50 13.12 16.02
N ASP A 217 9.41 12.81 16.93
CA ASP A 217 9.37 13.35 18.30
C ASP A 217 9.60 14.87 18.27
N ARG A 218 10.55 15.34 17.47
CA ARG A 218 10.81 16.76 17.27
C ARG A 218 9.59 17.50 16.70
N ILE A 219 8.90 16.92 15.71
CA ILE A 219 7.69 17.52 15.13
C ILE A 219 6.58 17.63 16.19
N LEU A 220 6.30 16.53 16.91
CA LEU A 220 5.27 16.49 17.93
C LEU A 220 5.51 17.51 19.04
N GLU A 221 6.75 17.64 19.51
CA GLU A 221 7.13 18.56 20.57
C GLU A 221 7.14 20.02 20.09
N THR A 222 7.82 20.32 18.97
CA THR A 222 7.97 21.69 18.45
C THR A 222 6.62 22.33 18.16
N TYR A 223 5.72 21.60 17.52
CA TYR A 223 4.38 22.10 17.16
C TYR A 223 3.31 21.78 18.21
N ARG A 224 3.69 21.16 19.32
CA ARG A 224 2.77 20.75 20.41
C ARG A 224 1.53 20.03 19.87
N LEU A 225 1.77 19.03 19.00
CA LEU A 225 0.70 18.30 18.33
C LEU A 225 0.07 17.26 19.26
N SER A 226 -1.08 17.62 19.82
CA SER A 226 -1.91 16.66 20.57
C SER A 226 -2.67 15.72 19.61
N ARG A 227 -3.18 14.60 20.13
CA ARG A 227 -4.02 13.67 19.37
C ARG A 227 -5.24 14.37 18.73
N GLY A 228 -5.87 15.32 19.45
CA GLY A 228 -6.99 16.11 18.94
C GLY A 228 -6.58 16.99 17.76
N LYS A 229 -5.40 17.65 17.82
CA LYS A 229 -4.88 18.44 16.70
C LYS A 229 -4.58 17.56 15.49
N LEU A 230 -3.99 16.37 15.69
CA LEU A 230 -3.72 15.43 14.60
C LEU A 230 -5.01 14.92 13.97
N ALA A 231 -6.03 14.59 14.77
CA ALA A 231 -7.35 14.24 14.26
C ALA A 231 -7.97 15.40 13.45
N ALA A 232 -7.92 16.63 13.96
CA ALA A 232 -8.39 17.81 13.23
C ALA A 232 -7.65 18.01 11.89
N MET A 233 -6.33 17.75 11.85
CA MET A 233 -5.55 17.80 10.60
C MET A 233 -6.01 16.71 9.58
N ILE A 234 -6.35 15.52 10.05
CA ILE A 234 -6.90 14.46 9.17
C ILE A 234 -8.23 14.93 8.57
N PHE A 235 -9.15 15.45 9.38
CA PHE A 235 -10.43 15.97 8.89
C PHE A 235 -10.27 17.18 7.96
N ALA A 236 -9.36 18.09 8.27
CA ALA A 236 -9.07 19.25 7.41
C ALA A 236 -8.46 18.79 6.07
N GLY A 237 -7.56 17.81 6.08
CA GLY A 237 -7.01 17.18 4.88
C GLY A 237 -8.10 16.55 4.03
N ALA A 238 -8.98 15.75 4.64
CA ALA A 238 -10.12 15.13 3.95
C ALA A 238 -11.07 16.18 3.34
N ALA A 239 -11.37 17.25 4.08
CA ALA A 239 -12.18 18.35 3.56
C ALA A 239 -11.52 19.06 2.36
N LEU A 240 -10.21 19.31 2.44
CA LEU A 240 -9.44 19.88 1.33
C LEU A 240 -9.42 18.95 0.12
N SER A 241 -9.24 17.64 0.33
CA SER A 241 -9.31 16.62 -0.73
C SER A 241 -10.68 16.65 -1.42
N LEU A 242 -11.77 16.70 -0.67
CA LEU A 242 -13.13 16.75 -1.21
C LEU A 242 -13.42 18.06 -1.96
N LEU A 243 -12.91 19.20 -1.50
CA LEU A 243 -13.03 20.48 -2.19
C LEU A 243 -12.31 20.45 -3.54
N GLN A 244 -11.08 19.95 -3.57
CA GLN A 244 -10.33 19.78 -4.82
C GLN A 244 -11.04 18.80 -5.76
N TRP A 245 -11.52 17.66 -5.24
CA TRP A 245 -12.22 16.64 -6.01
C TRP A 245 -13.45 17.19 -6.75
N ARG A 246 -14.22 18.04 -6.08
CA ARG A 246 -15.37 18.73 -6.70
C ARG A 246 -14.97 19.66 -7.85
N GLY A 247 -13.82 20.33 -7.72
CA GLY A 247 -13.34 21.27 -8.73
C GLY A 247 -12.70 20.62 -9.96
N THR A 248 -12.08 19.44 -9.78
CA THR A 248 -11.28 18.77 -10.82
C THR A 248 -11.94 17.53 -11.43
N GLY A 249 -13.05 17.06 -10.86
CA GLY A 249 -13.69 15.81 -11.29
C GLY A 249 -12.96 14.55 -10.85
N GLY A 250 -11.94 14.68 -9.99
CA GLY A 250 -11.11 13.59 -9.48
C GLY A 250 -9.63 13.74 -9.84
N VAL A 251 -8.76 13.43 -8.91
CA VAL A 251 -7.29 13.39 -9.09
C VAL A 251 -6.73 12.15 -8.38
N GLU A 252 -5.60 11.63 -8.86
CA GLU A 252 -5.00 10.41 -8.31
C GLU A 252 -4.58 10.57 -6.83
N MET A 253 -4.04 11.73 -6.47
CA MET A 253 -3.70 12.09 -5.10
C MET A 253 -4.07 13.55 -4.84
N PRO A 254 -5.23 13.82 -4.21
CA PRO A 254 -5.58 15.17 -3.77
C PRO A 254 -4.53 15.78 -2.84
N VAL A 255 -4.37 17.10 -2.89
CA VAL A 255 -3.39 17.82 -2.04
C VAL A 255 -3.65 17.57 -0.55
N GLY A 256 -4.91 17.49 -0.15
CA GLY A 256 -5.32 17.20 1.22
C GLY A 256 -4.83 15.85 1.74
N THR A 257 -4.64 14.88 0.86
CA THR A 257 -4.12 13.53 1.19
C THR A 257 -2.73 13.58 1.84
N LEU A 258 -1.88 14.53 1.47
CA LEU A 258 -0.58 14.70 2.12
C LEU A 258 -0.74 15.00 3.62
N PHE A 259 -1.66 15.93 3.96
CA PHE A 259 -1.95 16.28 5.36
C PHE A 259 -2.58 15.11 6.12
N GLU A 260 -3.48 14.37 5.47
CA GLU A 260 -4.08 13.16 6.03
C GLU A 260 -3.00 12.14 6.39
N VAL A 261 -2.10 11.81 5.45
CA VAL A 261 -1.05 10.80 5.65
C VAL A 261 -0.05 11.25 6.72
N ILE A 262 0.39 12.52 6.73
CA ILE A 262 1.30 13.06 7.76
C ILE A 262 0.64 12.94 9.13
N ALA A 263 -0.56 13.46 9.30
CA ALA A 263 -1.24 13.47 10.58
C ALA A 263 -1.59 12.05 11.06
N LEU A 264 -2.01 11.17 10.16
CA LEU A 264 -2.30 9.76 10.43
C LEU A 264 -1.04 9.02 10.90
N MET A 265 0.08 9.15 10.19
CA MET A 265 1.35 8.52 10.58
C MET A 265 1.86 9.00 11.94
N LEU A 266 1.78 10.31 12.22
CA LEU A 266 2.14 10.88 13.52
C LEU A 266 1.21 10.38 14.63
N LEU A 267 -0.10 10.33 14.39
CA LEU A 267 -1.10 9.83 15.33
C LEU A 267 -0.87 8.35 15.65
N LEU A 268 -0.78 7.49 14.63
CA LEU A 268 -0.60 6.04 14.79
C LEU A 268 0.74 5.69 15.45
N SER A 269 1.79 6.44 15.13
CA SER A 269 3.09 6.25 15.78
C SER A 269 3.09 6.68 17.24
N SER A 270 2.20 7.60 17.64
CA SER A 270 2.04 8.09 19.02
C SER A 270 1.24 7.14 19.91
N VAL A 271 0.52 6.18 19.30
CA VAL A 271 -0.29 5.17 19.99
C VAL A 271 0.14 3.79 19.54
N PRO A 272 1.33 3.31 19.92
CA PRO A 272 1.87 2.06 19.39
C PRO A 272 1.09 0.81 19.82
N ARG A 273 0.30 0.89 20.90
CA ARG A 273 -0.50 -0.21 21.44
C ARG A 273 -1.97 0.17 21.52
N VAL A 274 -2.81 -0.64 20.90
CA VAL A 274 -4.28 -0.51 20.92
C VAL A 274 -4.90 -1.54 21.84
N PHE A 275 -4.33 -2.73 21.89
CA PHE A 275 -4.84 -3.86 22.67
C PHE A 275 -3.87 -4.24 23.79
N ARG A 276 -4.40 -4.81 24.89
CA ARG A 276 -3.58 -5.36 25.96
C ARG A 276 -2.68 -6.49 25.45
N GLU A 277 -1.46 -6.59 25.96
CA GLU A 277 -0.44 -7.53 25.46
C GLU A 277 -0.90 -9.00 25.46
N GLU A 278 -1.68 -9.41 26.44
CA GLU A 278 -2.16 -10.79 26.61
C GLU A 278 -3.48 -11.07 25.87
N SER A 279 -4.03 -10.10 25.14
CA SER A 279 -5.30 -10.31 24.45
C SER A 279 -5.11 -11.09 23.15
N CYS A 280 -6.08 -11.93 22.80
CA CYS A 280 -6.15 -12.61 21.52
C CYS A 280 -6.06 -11.60 20.34
N LEU A 281 -6.65 -10.41 20.49
CA LEU A 281 -6.59 -9.33 19.51
C LEU A 281 -5.16 -8.80 19.32
N SER A 282 -4.35 -8.70 20.39
CA SER A 282 -2.94 -8.32 20.28
C SER A 282 -2.15 -9.36 19.48
N ALA A 283 -2.39 -10.64 19.71
CA ALA A 283 -1.77 -11.69 18.93
C ALA A 283 -2.19 -11.64 17.44
N MET A 284 -3.45 -11.35 17.15
CA MET A 284 -3.97 -11.19 15.79
C MET A 284 -3.35 -10.01 15.05
N THR A 285 -3.08 -8.87 15.74
CA THR A 285 -2.47 -7.70 15.08
C THR A 285 -1.10 -8.01 14.47
N SER A 286 -0.39 -9.00 15.01
CA SER A 286 0.88 -9.47 14.42
C SER A 286 0.73 -10.01 12.99
N ARG A 287 -0.48 -10.39 12.58
CA ARG A 287 -0.82 -10.93 11.27
C ARG A 287 -1.50 -9.90 10.35
N PHE A 288 -1.86 -8.71 10.84
CA PHE A 288 -2.59 -7.70 10.06
C PHE A 288 -1.81 -7.18 8.87
N GLY A 289 -0.47 -7.09 8.96
CA GLY A 289 0.35 -6.76 7.79
C GLY A 289 0.27 -7.82 6.69
N GLU A 290 0.14 -9.09 7.06
CA GLU A 290 -0.06 -10.19 6.11
C GLU A 290 -1.50 -10.18 5.57
N LEU A 291 -2.49 -9.94 6.44
CA LEU A 291 -3.89 -9.81 6.05
C LEU A 291 -4.11 -8.67 5.05
N SER A 292 -3.57 -7.48 5.33
CA SER A 292 -3.70 -6.32 4.42
C SER A 292 -3.09 -6.60 3.04
N LEU A 293 -1.99 -7.35 3.01
CA LEU A 293 -1.35 -7.76 1.76
C LEU A 293 -2.23 -8.74 0.96
N VAL A 294 -2.83 -9.73 1.63
CA VAL A 294 -3.73 -10.67 0.95
C VAL A 294 -4.95 -9.95 0.41
N ILE A 295 -5.60 -9.06 1.21
CA ILE A 295 -6.72 -8.22 0.74
C ILE A 295 -6.31 -7.47 -0.52
N TYR A 296 -5.14 -6.79 -0.50
CA TYR A 296 -4.63 -6.06 -1.65
C TYR A 296 -4.44 -6.94 -2.89
N VAL A 297 -3.89 -8.13 -2.74
CA VAL A 297 -3.62 -9.01 -3.89
C VAL A 297 -4.90 -9.64 -4.45
N VAL A 298 -5.85 -10.06 -3.60
CA VAL A 298 -6.95 -10.90 -4.06
C VAL A 298 -8.22 -10.13 -4.44
N HIS A 299 -8.42 -8.88 -3.98
CA HIS A 299 -9.69 -8.19 -4.17
C HIS A 299 -10.12 -8.05 -5.65
N PRO A 300 -9.25 -7.77 -6.65
CA PRO A 300 -9.71 -7.68 -8.02
C PRO A 300 -10.13 -9.03 -8.60
N CYS A 301 -9.44 -10.11 -8.22
CA CYS A 301 -9.86 -11.46 -8.57
C CYS A 301 -11.25 -11.79 -8.00
N LEU A 302 -11.50 -11.38 -6.74
CA LEU A 302 -12.81 -11.58 -6.10
C LEU A 302 -13.89 -10.68 -6.68
N MET A 303 -13.56 -9.46 -7.13
CA MET A 303 -14.48 -8.59 -7.88
C MET A 303 -14.91 -9.26 -9.18
N GLU A 304 -13.97 -9.75 -9.97
CA GLU A 304 -14.27 -10.47 -11.21
C GLU A 304 -15.07 -11.76 -10.95
N ALA A 305 -14.70 -12.52 -9.91
CA ALA A 305 -15.46 -13.72 -9.54
C ALA A 305 -16.88 -13.38 -9.07
N TYR A 306 -17.05 -12.29 -8.33
CA TYR A 306 -18.36 -11.79 -7.93
C TYR A 306 -19.21 -11.43 -9.14
N GLU A 307 -18.69 -10.70 -10.11
CA GLU A 307 -19.38 -10.33 -11.34
C GLU A 307 -19.81 -11.56 -12.14
N LEU A 308 -18.93 -12.56 -12.23
CA LEU A 308 -19.21 -13.78 -13.00
C LEU A 308 -20.26 -14.69 -12.36
N TYR A 309 -20.28 -14.80 -11.02
CA TYR A 309 -21.03 -15.85 -10.34
C TYR A 309 -22.11 -15.36 -9.38
N LEU A 310 -21.95 -14.19 -8.77
CA LEU A 310 -22.82 -13.71 -7.71
C LEU A 310 -23.68 -12.51 -8.12
N MET A 311 -23.24 -11.67 -9.07
CA MET A 311 -23.94 -10.44 -9.42
C MET A 311 -25.40 -10.69 -9.79
N ASN A 312 -25.71 -11.65 -10.65
CA ASN A 312 -27.09 -11.97 -11.05
C ASN A 312 -27.97 -12.49 -9.90
N ARG A 313 -27.37 -13.19 -8.92
CA ARG A 313 -28.09 -13.69 -7.74
C ARG A 313 -28.35 -12.57 -6.73
N MET A 314 -27.39 -11.68 -6.56
CA MET A 314 -27.50 -10.52 -5.69
C MET A 314 -28.43 -9.44 -6.28
N ALA A 315 -28.48 -9.31 -7.61
CA ALA A 315 -29.41 -8.43 -8.31
C ALA A 315 -30.88 -8.79 -8.06
N ALA A 316 -31.19 -10.02 -7.66
CA ALA A 316 -32.51 -10.42 -7.20
C ALA A 316 -32.96 -9.67 -5.93
N LEU A 317 -32.04 -9.10 -5.16
CA LEU A 317 -32.32 -8.20 -4.03
C LEU A 317 -32.66 -6.76 -4.46
N GLY A 318 -32.60 -6.50 -5.77
CA GLY A 318 -32.72 -5.19 -6.38
C GLY A 318 -31.36 -4.62 -6.81
N MET A 319 -31.24 -4.17 -8.06
CA MET A 319 -29.97 -3.69 -8.63
C MET A 319 -29.33 -2.56 -7.80
N THR A 320 -30.14 -1.66 -7.23
CA THR A 320 -29.64 -0.57 -6.38
C THR A 320 -29.02 -1.10 -5.08
N ALA A 321 -29.71 -2.03 -4.40
CA ALA A 321 -29.21 -2.63 -3.16
C ALA A 321 -27.92 -3.43 -3.42
N GLU A 322 -27.84 -4.18 -4.52
CA GLU A 322 -26.66 -4.91 -4.93
C GLU A 322 -25.45 -3.97 -5.08
N ALA A 323 -25.60 -2.87 -5.82
CA ALA A 323 -24.51 -1.93 -6.08
C ALA A 323 -23.97 -1.28 -4.78
N TYR A 324 -24.81 -1.06 -3.77
CA TYR A 324 -24.35 -0.58 -2.45
C TYR A 324 -23.68 -1.68 -1.62
N LEU A 325 -24.11 -2.92 -1.74
CA LEU A 325 -23.57 -4.03 -0.95
C LEU A 325 -22.27 -4.60 -1.53
N ARG A 326 -22.07 -4.49 -2.83
CA ARG A 326 -20.93 -5.08 -3.56
C ARG A 326 -19.58 -4.83 -2.92
N PRO A 327 -19.13 -3.59 -2.64
CA PRO A 327 -17.80 -3.35 -2.06
C PRO A 327 -17.66 -4.01 -0.68
N PHE A 328 -18.69 -4.04 0.13
CA PHE A 328 -18.66 -4.68 1.45
C PHE A 328 -18.54 -6.21 1.32
N VAL A 329 -19.24 -6.82 0.39
CA VAL A 329 -19.11 -8.26 0.12
C VAL A 329 -17.69 -8.59 -0.33
N ILE A 330 -17.10 -7.79 -1.25
CA ILE A 330 -15.72 -7.98 -1.70
C ILE A 330 -14.73 -7.83 -0.54
N ILE A 331 -14.90 -6.84 0.33
CA ILE A 331 -14.07 -6.65 1.53
C ILE A 331 -14.16 -7.89 2.43
N MET A 332 -15.37 -8.36 2.73
CA MET A 332 -15.59 -9.53 3.59
C MET A 332 -14.96 -10.79 2.99
N LEU A 333 -15.15 -11.04 1.70
CA LEU A 333 -14.53 -12.17 1.00
C LEU A 333 -13.00 -12.07 1.00
N SER A 334 -12.45 -10.87 0.81
CA SER A 334 -11.00 -10.64 0.86
C SER A 334 -10.41 -10.88 2.25
N ILE A 335 -11.11 -10.46 3.29
CA ILE A 335 -10.73 -10.73 4.70
C ILE A 335 -10.79 -12.24 4.96
N ALA A 336 -11.86 -12.92 4.54
CA ALA A 336 -12.01 -14.35 4.70
C ALA A 336 -10.89 -15.13 3.99
N ALA A 337 -10.55 -14.76 2.75
CA ALA A 337 -9.42 -15.33 2.02
C ALA A 337 -8.09 -15.12 2.76
N GLY A 338 -7.87 -13.93 3.34
CA GLY A 338 -6.69 -13.63 4.12
C GLY A 338 -6.60 -14.44 5.42
N VAL A 339 -7.71 -14.62 6.12
CA VAL A 339 -7.78 -15.47 7.34
C VAL A 339 -7.47 -16.93 7.00
N VAL A 340 -8.06 -17.46 5.92
CA VAL A 340 -7.79 -18.82 5.44
C VAL A 340 -6.31 -18.98 5.07
N TRP A 341 -5.75 -18.03 4.32
CA TRP A 341 -4.32 -18.03 3.98
C TRP A 341 -3.41 -18.10 5.21
N ILE A 342 -3.67 -17.25 6.19
CA ILE A 342 -2.91 -17.20 7.45
C ILE A 342 -3.02 -18.52 8.21
N ALA A 343 -4.21 -19.12 8.27
CA ALA A 343 -4.46 -20.40 8.93
C ALA A 343 -3.68 -21.55 8.24
N VAL A 344 -3.78 -21.66 6.92
CA VAL A 344 -3.08 -22.67 6.11
C VAL A 344 -1.55 -22.56 6.30
N LYS A 345 -1.02 -21.34 6.21
CA LYS A 345 0.42 -21.09 6.41
C LYS A 345 0.89 -21.46 7.82
N THR A 346 0.08 -21.21 8.83
CA THR A 346 0.39 -21.55 10.23
C THR A 346 0.40 -23.06 10.44
N LEU A 347 -0.56 -23.77 9.86
CA LEU A 347 -0.63 -25.23 9.89
C LEU A 347 0.57 -25.88 9.17
N ALA A 348 0.88 -25.44 7.95
CA ALA A 348 2.02 -25.90 7.18
C ALA A 348 3.35 -25.71 7.94
N GLY A 349 3.51 -24.55 8.61
CA GLY A 349 4.70 -24.28 9.42
C GLY A 349 4.84 -25.21 10.63
N LYS A 350 3.74 -25.61 11.27
CA LYS A 350 3.75 -26.57 12.39
C LYS A 350 4.09 -27.99 11.93
N THR A 351 3.58 -28.42 10.77
CA THR A 351 3.86 -29.76 10.20
C THR A 351 5.34 -29.91 9.88
N LEU A 352 5.97 -28.89 9.28
CA LEU A 352 7.39 -28.89 8.96
C LEU A 352 8.30 -28.82 10.20
N ALA A 353 7.85 -28.21 11.30
CA ALA A 353 8.59 -28.14 12.55
C ALA A 353 8.47 -29.44 13.38
N GLY A 354 7.37 -30.17 13.26
CA GLY A 354 7.13 -31.46 13.94
C GLY A 354 7.77 -32.66 13.23
N SER A 355 8.30 -32.49 12.00
CA SER A 355 8.99 -33.52 11.22
C SER A 355 10.52 -33.45 11.32
N ARG A 356 11.06 -32.57 12.15
CA ARG A 356 12.49 -32.43 12.50
C ARG A 356 12.71 -32.82 13.97
#